data_f97dfc01b67fd9ef4240086d027bd9a3
#
_entry.id   f97dfc01b67fd9ef4240086d027bd9a3
#
_cell.length_a   1.000
_cell.length_b   1.000
_cell.length_c   1.000
_cell.angle_alpha   90.00
_cell.angle_beta   90.00
_cell.angle_gamma   90.00
#
_symmetry.space_group_name_H-M   'P 1'
#
loop_
_entity.id
_entity.type
_entity.pdbx_description
1 polymer ?
#
loop_
_entity_poly.entity_id
_entity_poly.type
_entity_poly.pdbx_seq_one_letter_code
_entity_poly.pdbx_strand_id
1 'polypeptide(L)'
;MIFPIGDENIKGGYKPTITYLFIAINIVIFLFQVTLDMDATRAFLYEYGTIPVEILNGEDYFTLMSNMFLHGGWMHIIGNMLFLWVFADNIEAIIGNINFLVFYLLGGLFASLLHIFLNPSSSIPAVGASGAISAVMGAYLVMFPKSKIKVLVIFLFRSIYMSALIFLGLWFVQNLVSGLGSLGPESAQTAGTAWWAHIGGFLFGIVAGYFAKQSYLEPEYGV
;
A
#
# COMPACT_ATOMS: atom_id res chain seq x y z
N MET A 1 8.18 -11.99 12.77
CA MET A 1 7.90 -11.21 11.54
C MET A 1 7.95 -12.15 10.35
N ILE A 2 7.01 -12.00 9.43
CA ILE A 2 6.92 -12.74 8.16
C ILE A 2 6.92 -11.74 7.01
N PHE A 3 7.73 -11.98 5.97
CA PHE A 3 7.89 -11.08 4.83
C PHE A 3 7.74 -11.83 3.51
N PRO A 4 6.96 -11.33 2.55
CA PRO A 4 6.94 -11.89 1.21
C PRO A 4 8.28 -11.56 0.53
N ILE A 5 8.93 -12.57 -0.05
CA ILE A 5 10.23 -12.44 -0.72
C ILE A 5 10.21 -12.91 -2.17
N GLY A 6 9.02 -13.13 -2.73
CA GLY A 6 8.77 -13.51 -4.11
C GLY A 6 7.42 -14.18 -4.26
N ASP A 7 7.02 -14.37 -5.50
CA ASP A 7 5.79 -15.05 -5.90
C ASP A 7 5.96 -15.78 -7.24
N GLU A 8 4.85 -16.25 -7.81
CA GLU A 8 4.82 -16.82 -9.15
C GLU A 8 4.59 -15.71 -10.18
N ASN A 9 5.67 -15.25 -10.81
CA ASN A 9 5.60 -14.19 -11.82
C ASN A 9 4.83 -14.64 -13.07
N ILE A 10 4.04 -13.71 -13.61
CA ILE A 10 3.37 -13.89 -14.89
C ILE A 10 4.41 -13.92 -16.02
N LYS A 11 4.25 -14.90 -16.93
CA LYS A 11 5.09 -14.98 -18.12
C LYS A 11 4.49 -14.11 -19.25
N GLY A 12 5.26 -13.14 -19.70
CA GLY A 12 4.80 -12.18 -20.71
C GLY A 12 4.14 -10.94 -20.08
N GLY A 13 3.38 -10.20 -20.88
CA GLY A 13 2.73 -8.96 -20.45
C GLY A 13 3.63 -7.73 -20.52
N TYR A 14 3.19 -6.65 -19.90
CA TYR A 14 3.94 -5.40 -19.87
C TYR A 14 5.12 -5.48 -18.90
N LYS A 15 6.21 -4.77 -19.23
CA LYS A 15 7.33 -4.64 -18.28
C LYS A 15 6.92 -3.75 -17.12
N PRO A 16 7.29 -4.07 -15.87
CA PRO A 16 6.87 -3.34 -14.66
C PRO A 16 7.63 -2.01 -14.48
N THR A 17 7.53 -1.12 -15.45
CA THR A 17 8.26 0.14 -15.50
C THR A 17 7.81 1.11 -14.42
N ILE A 18 6.49 1.22 -14.19
CA ILE A 18 5.91 2.11 -13.17
C ILE A 18 6.19 1.59 -11.76
N THR A 19 6.13 0.27 -11.57
CA THR A 19 6.53 -0.36 -10.30
C THR A 19 7.95 0.03 -9.91
N TYR A 20 8.92 -0.13 -10.81
CA TYR A 20 10.30 0.25 -10.52
C TYR A 20 10.50 1.77 -10.40
N LEU A 21 9.75 2.56 -11.17
CA LEU A 21 9.76 4.02 -11.04
C LEU A 21 9.29 4.44 -9.63
N PHE A 22 8.18 3.88 -9.14
CA PHE A 22 7.69 4.19 -7.79
C PHE A 22 8.67 3.73 -6.71
N ILE A 23 9.29 2.56 -6.84
CA ILE A 23 10.34 2.10 -5.93
C ILE A 23 11.50 3.12 -5.92
N ALA A 24 11.97 3.54 -7.10
CA ALA A 24 13.08 4.49 -7.20
C ALA A 24 12.73 5.86 -6.58
N ILE A 25 11.54 6.41 -6.88
CA ILE A 25 11.09 7.68 -6.31
C ILE A 25 11.03 7.61 -4.78
N ASN A 26 10.44 6.56 -4.22
CA ASN A 26 10.35 6.38 -2.77
C ASN A 26 11.73 6.29 -2.13
N ILE A 27 12.67 5.54 -2.74
CA ILE A 27 14.04 5.44 -2.24
C ILE A 27 14.74 6.81 -2.28
N VAL A 28 14.63 7.55 -3.39
CA VAL A 28 15.28 8.86 -3.53
C VAL A 28 14.74 9.85 -2.50
N ILE A 29 13.42 9.93 -2.33
CA ILE A 29 12.80 10.82 -1.34
C ILE A 29 13.22 10.41 0.09
N PHE A 30 13.24 9.12 0.39
CA PHE A 30 13.67 8.66 1.72
C PHE A 30 15.16 8.92 1.98
N LEU A 31 16.01 8.73 0.99
CA LEU A 31 17.43 9.09 1.11
C LEU A 31 17.61 10.60 1.37
N PHE A 32 16.79 11.45 0.76
CA PHE A 32 16.74 12.86 1.12
C PHE A 32 16.26 13.07 2.55
N GLN A 33 15.18 12.42 2.99
CA GLN A 33 14.68 12.53 4.37
C GLN A 33 15.75 12.19 5.42
N VAL A 34 16.58 11.16 5.20
CA VAL A 34 17.63 10.77 6.16
C VAL A 34 18.83 11.71 6.19
N THR A 35 18.94 12.67 5.27
CA THR A 35 19.94 13.76 5.35
C THR A 35 19.52 14.88 6.27
N LEU A 36 18.24 14.97 6.64
CA LEU A 36 17.68 15.98 7.52
C LEU A 36 17.94 15.61 8.98
N ASP A 37 18.09 16.62 9.84
CA ASP A 37 18.06 16.40 11.28
C ASP A 37 16.65 16.04 11.77
N MET A 38 16.51 15.72 13.06
CA MET A 38 15.22 15.24 13.60
C MET A 38 14.10 16.26 13.48
N ASP A 39 14.38 17.55 13.73
CA ASP A 39 13.36 18.60 13.68
C ASP A 39 12.95 18.90 12.24
N ALA A 40 13.92 18.97 11.33
CA ALA A 40 13.65 19.13 9.90
C ALA A 40 12.91 17.92 9.30
N THR A 41 13.26 16.69 9.71
CA THR A 41 12.53 15.47 9.30
C THR A 41 11.08 15.53 9.77
N ARG A 42 10.86 15.93 11.02
CA ARG A 42 9.50 16.07 11.56
C ARG A 42 8.72 17.14 10.79
N ALA A 43 9.29 18.31 10.58
CA ALA A 43 8.66 19.37 9.79
C ALA A 43 8.30 18.89 8.38
N PHE A 44 9.21 18.17 7.71
CA PHE A 44 8.99 17.61 6.39
C PHE A 44 7.83 16.61 6.35
N LEU A 45 7.72 15.74 7.37
CA LEU A 45 6.60 14.79 7.46
C LEU A 45 5.27 15.50 7.72
N TYR A 46 5.26 16.60 8.48
CA TYR A 46 4.06 17.40 8.70
C TYR A 46 3.66 18.22 7.47
N GLU A 47 4.61 18.75 6.72
CA GLU A 47 4.38 19.54 5.50
C GLU A 47 3.80 18.69 4.35
N TYR A 48 4.30 17.44 4.17
CA TYR A 48 3.98 16.62 3.00
C TYR A 48 3.12 15.38 3.33
N GLY A 49 2.91 15.05 4.59
CA GLY A 49 2.04 13.98 5.05
C GLY A 49 0.58 14.42 5.13
N THR A 50 -0.35 13.50 4.96
CA THR A 50 -1.79 13.81 5.04
C THR A 50 -2.23 13.94 6.48
N ILE A 51 -2.67 15.12 6.89
CA ILE A 51 -3.24 15.40 8.21
C ILE A 51 -4.77 15.51 8.08
N PRO A 52 -5.54 14.56 8.67
CA PRO A 52 -6.99 14.51 8.50
C PRO A 52 -7.72 15.83 8.80
N VAL A 53 -7.39 16.52 9.90
CA VAL A 53 -8.06 17.75 10.29
C VAL A 53 -7.82 18.88 9.28
N GLU A 54 -6.65 18.96 8.68
CA GLU A 54 -6.29 20.00 7.68
C GLU A 54 -7.07 19.77 6.38
N ILE A 55 -7.13 18.52 5.89
CA ILE A 55 -7.93 18.19 4.71
C ILE A 55 -9.40 18.53 4.91
N LEU A 56 -9.97 18.24 6.09
CA LEU A 56 -11.37 18.55 6.38
C LEU A 56 -11.64 20.06 6.53
N ASN A 57 -10.64 20.85 6.89
CA ASN A 57 -10.69 22.30 6.90
C ASN A 57 -10.50 22.94 5.51
N GLY A 58 -10.22 22.14 4.48
CA GLY A 58 -10.02 22.63 3.11
C GLY A 58 -8.56 23.01 2.80
N GLU A 59 -7.61 22.50 3.60
CA GLU A 59 -6.18 22.82 3.51
C GLU A 59 -5.41 21.62 2.93
N ASP A 60 -4.26 21.87 2.35
CA ASP A 60 -3.20 20.91 1.97
C ASP A 60 -3.63 19.66 1.18
N TYR A 61 -4.60 19.78 0.28
CA TYR A 61 -5.08 18.67 -0.55
C TYR A 61 -3.99 17.96 -1.36
N PHE A 62 -2.87 18.62 -1.66
CA PHE A 62 -1.74 18.01 -2.36
C PHE A 62 -1.12 16.85 -1.55
N THR A 63 -1.27 16.89 -0.21
CA THR A 63 -0.76 15.85 0.68
C THR A 63 -1.44 14.51 0.48
N LEU A 64 -2.65 14.47 -0.09
CA LEU A 64 -3.32 13.23 -0.51
C LEU A 64 -2.49 12.42 -1.53
N MET A 65 -1.58 13.10 -2.24
CA MET A 65 -0.67 12.46 -3.19
C MET A 65 0.75 12.36 -2.65
N SER A 66 1.29 13.42 -2.02
CA SER A 66 2.67 13.41 -1.55
C SER A 66 2.92 12.41 -0.42
N ASN A 67 1.92 12.15 0.43
CA ASN A 67 2.04 11.19 1.53
C ASN A 67 2.51 9.79 1.07
N MET A 68 2.13 9.37 -0.15
CA MET A 68 2.47 8.05 -0.71
C MET A 68 3.97 7.83 -0.92
N PHE A 69 4.77 8.91 -0.87
CA PHE A 69 6.21 8.88 -1.14
C PHE A 69 7.06 9.14 0.11
N LEU A 70 6.44 9.38 1.25
CA LEU A 70 7.12 9.65 2.52
C LEU A 70 7.18 8.40 3.39
N HIS A 71 8.23 8.29 4.21
CA HIS A 71 8.37 7.16 5.11
C HIS A 71 8.88 7.56 6.49
N GLY A 72 8.27 6.99 7.53
CA GLY A 72 8.60 7.29 8.93
C GLY A 72 9.88 6.59 9.46
N GLY A 73 10.59 5.80 8.62
CA GLY A 73 11.82 5.14 9.02
C GLY A 73 12.20 3.95 8.13
N TRP A 74 13.40 3.39 8.37
CA TRP A 74 13.99 2.34 7.54
C TRP A 74 13.13 1.10 7.37
N MET A 75 12.57 0.57 8.47
CA MET A 75 11.73 -0.64 8.38
C MET A 75 10.43 -0.37 7.63
N HIS A 76 9.92 0.86 7.68
CA HIS A 76 8.73 1.28 6.97
C HIS A 76 8.97 1.27 5.45
N ILE A 77 10.05 1.92 4.97
CA ILE A 77 10.35 1.91 3.54
C ILE A 77 10.74 0.51 3.04
N ILE A 78 11.58 -0.22 3.76
CA ILE A 78 11.98 -1.58 3.36
C ILE A 78 10.74 -2.48 3.21
N GLY A 79 9.83 -2.43 4.17
CA GLY A 79 8.57 -3.17 4.09
C GLY A 79 7.75 -2.77 2.87
N ASN A 80 7.53 -1.47 2.67
CA ASN A 80 6.76 -0.98 1.52
C ASN A 80 7.38 -1.37 0.19
N MET A 81 8.68 -1.17 0.00
CA MET A 81 9.34 -1.50 -1.27
C MET A 81 9.35 -3.00 -1.53
N LEU A 82 9.48 -3.81 -0.49
CA LEU A 82 9.42 -5.26 -0.62
C LEU A 82 8.03 -5.75 -1.07
N PHE A 83 6.97 -5.23 -0.46
CA PHE A 83 5.60 -5.57 -0.87
C PHE A 83 5.27 -5.03 -2.26
N LEU A 84 5.69 -3.81 -2.58
CA LEU A 84 5.51 -3.24 -3.92
C LEU A 84 6.23 -4.08 -4.97
N TRP A 85 7.48 -4.47 -4.70
CA TRP A 85 8.28 -5.30 -5.60
C TRP A 85 7.68 -6.68 -5.86
N VAL A 86 7.09 -7.32 -4.81
CA VAL A 86 6.56 -8.69 -4.93
C VAL A 86 5.19 -8.73 -5.62
N PHE A 87 4.32 -7.73 -5.41
CA PHE A 87 2.93 -7.83 -5.86
C PHE A 87 2.58 -6.94 -7.06
N ALA A 88 3.30 -5.84 -7.27
CA ALA A 88 2.90 -4.84 -8.24
C ALA A 88 3.21 -5.22 -9.68
N ASP A 89 4.33 -5.90 -9.92
CA ASP A 89 4.79 -6.28 -11.25
C ASP A 89 3.77 -7.18 -11.98
N ASN A 90 3.13 -8.11 -11.28
CA ASN A 90 2.11 -8.97 -11.85
C ASN A 90 0.82 -8.21 -12.22
N ILE A 91 0.42 -7.22 -11.42
CA ILE A 91 -0.72 -6.37 -11.76
C ILE A 91 -0.39 -5.49 -12.97
N GLU A 92 0.77 -4.82 -12.95
CA GLU A 92 1.22 -3.97 -14.05
C GLU A 92 1.39 -4.76 -15.35
N ALA A 93 1.91 -6.00 -15.28
CA ALA A 93 2.05 -6.88 -16.43
C ALA A 93 0.72 -7.15 -17.15
N ILE A 94 -0.39 -7.20 -16.41
CA ILE A 94 -1.73 -7.46 -16.96
C ILE A 94 -2.41 -6.20 -17.45
N ILE A 95 -2.51 -5.16 -16.60
CA ILE A 95 -3.32 -3.98 -16.94
C ILE A 95 -2.55 -2.91 -17.73
N GLY A 96 -1.22 -3.05 -17.83
CA GLY A 96 -0.32 -2.12 -18.53
C GLY A 96 0.07 -0.91 -17.68
N ASN A 97 1.16 -0.26 -18.08
CA ASN A 97 1.85 0.77 -17.31
C ASN A 97 0.95 1.98 -16.96
N ILE A 98 0.21 2.53 -17.95
CA ILE A 98 -0.63 3.72 -17.70
C ILE A 98 -1.81 3.39 -16.79
N ASN A 99 -2.48 2.25 -17.01
CA ASN A 99 -3.58 1.84 -16.15
C ASN A 99 -3.09 1.53 -14.73
N PHE A 100 -1.89 0.95 -14.60
CA PHE A 100 -1.27 0.70 -13.30
C PHE A 100 -0.92 2.01 -12.57
N LEU A 101 -0.36 3.00 -13.28
CA LEU A 101 -0.10 4.33 -12.71
C LEU A 101 -1.38 4.94 -12.11
N VAL A 102 -2.46 4.98 -12.90
CA VAL A 102 -3.76 5.52 -12.47
C VAL A 102 -4.34 4.70 -11.31
N PHE A 103 -4.31 3.38 -11.42
CA PHE A 103 -4.78 2.46 -10.39
C PHE A 103 -4.05 2.67 -9.05
N TYR A 104 -2.72 2.78 -9.07
CA TYR A 104 -1.90 2.98 -7.86
C TYR A 104 -2.22 4.30 -7.17
N LEU A 105 -2.28 5.40 -7.93
CA LEU A 105 -2.59 6.72 -7.39
C LEU A 105 -4.01 6.80 -6.84
N LEU A 106 -5.00 6.25 -7.54
CA LEU A 106 -6.38 6.18 -7.05
C LEU A 106 -6.49 5.30 -5.81
N GLY A 107 -5.78 4.18 -5.78
CA GLY A 107 -5.72 3.29 -4.61
C GLY A 107 -5.22 4.00 -3.37
N GLY A 108 -4.15 4.80 -3.50
CA GLY A 108 -3.61 5.62 -2.42
C GLY A 108 -4.55 6.74 -1.99
N LEU A 109 -5.23 7.38 -2.95
CA LEU A 109 -6.26 8.38 -2.67
C LEU A 109 -7.41 7.80 -1.86
N PHE A 110 -7.99 6.67 -2.29
CA PHE A 110 -9.07 5.99 -1.55
C PHE A 110 -8.63 5.53 -0.16
N ALA A 111 -7.38 5.07 -0.03
CA ALA A 111 -6.78 4.74 1.25
C ALA A 111 -6.77 5.94 2.19
N SER A 112 -6.26 7.08 1.72
CA SER A 112 -6.22 8.34 2.49
C SER A 112 -7.63 8.82 2.86
N LEU A 113 -8.59 8.77 1.94
CA LEU A 113 -9.97 9.20 2.20
C LEU A 113 -10.65 8.35 3.30
N LEU A 114 -10.48 7.02 3.29
CA LEU A 114 -11.04 6.19 4.36
C LEU A 114 -10.36 6.46 5.70
N HIS A 115 -9.04 6.69 5.70
CA HIS A 115 -8.31 7.05 6.93
C HIS A 115 -8.81 8.38 7.51
N ILE A 116 -8.99 9.40 6.69
CA ILE A 116 -9.52 10.71 7.10
C ILE A 116 -10.95 10.57 7.65
N PHE A 117 -11.81 9.83 6.96
CA PHE A 117 -13.20 9.63 7.37
C PHE A 117 -13.33 9.00 8.75
N LEU A 118 -12.43 8.06 9.09
CA LEU A 118 -12.46 7.33 10.37
C LEU A 118 -11.58 7.97 11.45
N ASN A 119 -10.78 9.00 11.11
CA ASN A 119 -9.94 9.75 12.04
C ASN A 119 -10.06 11.27 11.84
N PRO A 120 -11.28 11.84 11.81
CA PRO A 120 -11.51 13.22 11.37
C PRO A 120 -10.83 14.29 12.24
N SER A 121 -10.55 13.99 13.49
CA SER A 121 -9.90 14.91 14.45
C SER A 121 -8.39 14.67 14.59
N SER A 122 -7.80 13.78 13.81
CA SER A 122 -6.36 13.50 13.91
C SER A 122 -5.54 14.65 13.36
N SER A 123 -4.58 15.11 14.15
CA SER A 123 -3.53 16.07 13.77
C SER A 123 -2.19 15.38 13.50
N ILE A 124 -2.16 14.06 13.40
CA ILE A 124 -0.96 13.28 13.13
C ILE A 124 -0.86 13.01 11.63
N PRO A 125 0.29 13.30 10.99
CA PRO A 125 0.43 13.05 9.56
C PRO A 125 0.46 11.55 9.26
N ALA A 126 -0.39 11.12 8.34
CA ALA A 126 -0.32 9.80 7.73
C ALA A 126 0.67 9.85 6.57
N VAL A 127 1.63 8.93 6.54
CA VAL A 127 2.68 8.82 5.53
C VAL A 127 2.93 7.37 5.14
N GLY A 128 3.29 7.13 3.88
CA GLY A 128 3.70 5.84 3.37
C GLY A 128 2.96 5.41 2.09
N ALA A 129 3.68 4.68 1.26
CA ALA A 129 3.14 4.05 0.05
C ALA A 129 2.10 2.96 0.36
N SER A 130 1.99 2.55 1.63
CA SER A 130 1.29 1.34 2.07
C SER A 130 -0.21 1.31 1.75
N GLY A 131 -0.87 2.47 1.69
CA GLY A 131 -2.27 2.57 1.25
C GLY A 131 -2.44 2.15 -0.21
N ALA A 132 -1.62 2.68 -1.12
CA ALA A 132 -1.61 2.30 -2.53
C ALA A 132 -1.12 0.85 -2.74
N ILE A 133 -0.12 0.41 -1.98
CA ILE A 133 0.34 -0.99 -1.98
C ILE A 133 -0.77 -1.94 -1.52
N SER A 134 -1.58 -1.52 -0.56
CA SER A 134 -2.76 -2.29 -0.11
C SER A 134 -3.77 -2.47 -1.24
N ALA A 135 -3.96 -1.45 -2.10
CA ALA A 135 -4.78 -1.59 -3.30
C ALA A 135 -4.20 -2.62 -4.27
N VAL A 136 -2.88 -2.60 -4.48
CA VAL A 136 -2.19 -3.64 -5.28
C VAL A 136 -2.45 -5.03 -4.70
N MET A 137 -2.30 -5.20 -3.39
CA MET A 137 -2.54 -6.49 -2.72
C MET A 137 -4.01 -6.94 -2.81
N GLY A 138 -4.96 -6.02 -2.70
CA GLY A 138 -6.39 -6.31 -2.88
C GLY A 138 -6.71 -6.80 -4.29
N ALA A 139 -6.17 -6.13 -5.32
CA ALA A 139 -6.29 -6.56 -6.71
C ALA A 139 -5.61 -7.91 -6.94
N TYR A 140 -4.40 -8.11 -6.41
CA TYR A 140 -3.66 -9.35 -6.50
C TYR A 140 -4.46 -10.54 -5.92
N LEU A 141 -5.08 -10.34 -4.75
CA LEU A 141 -5.92 -11.37 -4.13
C LEU A 141 -7.04 -11.87 -5.05
N VAL A 142 -7.70 -10.95 -5.77
CA VAL A 142 -8.82 -11.29 -6.68
C VAL A 142 -8.33 -11.89 -7.99
N MET A 143 -7.24 -11.36 -8.53
CA MET A 143 -6.70 -11.80 -9.83
C MET A 143 -5.93 -13.12 -9.71
N PHE A 144 -5.17 -13.31 -8.62
CA PHE A 144 -4.24 -14.43 -8.45
C PHE A 144 -4.38 -15.17 -7.09
N PRO A 145 -5.59 -15.57 -6.65
CA PRO A 145 -5.82 -16.11 -5.31
C PRO A 145 -5.04 -17.39 -5.00
N LYS A 146 -4.68 -18.15 -6.03
CA LYS A 146 -3.97 -19.44 -5.92
C LYS A 146 -2.46 -19.31 -6.12
N SER A 147 -1.95 -18.15 -6.55
CA SER A 147 -0.52 -17.91 -6.73
C SER A 147 0.24 -18.19 -5.44
N LYS A 148 1.43 -18.79 -5.55
CA LYS A 148 2.25 -19.15 -4.39
C LYS A 148 3.17 -18.01 -4.03
N ILE A 149 2.96 -17.46 -2.85
CA ILE A 149 3.83 -16.45 -2.27
C ILE A 149 4.92 -17.14 -1.46
N LYS A 150 6.18 -16.83 -1.78
CA LYS A 150 7.33 -17.25 -0.97
C LYS A 150 7.49 -16.29 0.19
N VAL A 151 7.34 -16.81 1.40
CA VAL A 151 7.34 -16.02 2.64
C VAL A 151 8.53 -16.40 3.50
N LEU A 152 9.33 -15.42 3.88
CA LEU A 152 10.43 -15.58 4.84
C LEU A 152 9.88 -15.50 6.27
N VAL A 153 10.08 -16.57 7.03
CA VAL A 153 9.76 -16.64 8.46
C VAL A 153 11.06 -16.39 9.23
N ILE A 154 11.26 -15.13 9.67
CA ILE A 154 12.56 -14.68 10.22
C ILE A 154 12.99 -15.54 11.41
N PHE A 155 12.12 -15.79 12.38
CA PHE A 155 12.48 -16.54 13.60
C PHE A 155 12.81 -18.02 13.34
N LEU A 156 12.44 -18.57 12.16
CA LEU A 156 12.80 -19.93 11.74
C LEU A 156 13.96 -19.96 10.74
N PHE A 157 14.43 -18.82 10.27
CA PHE A 157 15.41 -18.67 9.19
C PHE A 157 15.06 -19.53 7.95
N ARG A 158 13.76 -19.67 7.65
CA ARG A 158 13.26 -20.50 6.55
C ARG A 158 12.23 -19.75 5.74
N SER A 159 12.18 -20.07 4.46
CA SER A 159 11.07 -19.66 3.60
C SER A 159 10.07 -20.79 3.43
N ILE A 160 8.79 -20.43 3.42
CA ILE A 160 7.67 -21.32 3.13
C ILE A 160 6.88 -20.77 1.96
N TYR A 161 6.10 -21.62 1.30
CA TYR A 161 5.15 -21.18 0.27
C TYR A 161 3.74 -21.26 0.81
N MET A 162 2.95 -20.22 0.56
CA MET A 162 1.52 -20.22 0.87
C MET A 162 0.75 -19.52 -0.25
N SER A 163 -0.53 -19.83 -0.41
CA SER A 163 -1.34 -19.16 -1.43
C SER A 163 -1.54 -17.69 -1.10
N ALA A 164 -1.68 -16.86 -2.14
CA ALA A 164 -1.99 -15.44 -1.99
C ALA A 164 -3.26 -15.23 -1.14
N LEU A 165 -4.28 -16.08 -1.32
CA LEU A 165 -5.51 -16.05 -0.53
C LEU A 165 -5.22 -16.13 0.98
N ILE A 166 -4.36 -17.04 1.39
CA ILE A 166 -4.04 -17.22 2.83
C ILE A 166 -3.18 -16.06 3.32
N PHE A 167 -2.09 -15.73 2.59
CA PHE A 167 -1.17 -14.68 3.02
C PHE A 167 -1.84 -13.30 3.12
N LEU A 168 -2.50 -12.88 2.05
CA LEU A 168 -3.15 -11.57 1.97
C LEU A 168 -4.44 -11.51 2.81
N GLY A 169 -5.17 -12.63 2.92
CA GLY A 169 -6.33 -12.74 3.79
C GLY A 169 -5.97 -12.57 5.26
N LEU A 170 -4.92 -13.24 5.74
CA LEU A 170 -4.43 -13.09 7.11
C LEU A 170 -3.90 -11.67 7.36
N TRP A 171 -3.17 -11.10 6.39
CA TRP A 171 -2.70 -9.72 6.45
C TRP A 171 -3.86 -8.73 6.57
N PHE A 172 -4.92 -8.90 5.78
CA PHE A 172 -6.12 -8.06 5.84
C PHE A 172 -6.86 -8.17 7.17
N VAL A 173 -7.08 -9.40 7.66
CA VAL A 173 -7.72 -9.64 8.96
C VAL A 173 -6.92 -8.98 10.10
N GLN A 174 -5.58 -9.08 10.07
CA GLN A 174 -4.74 -8.41 11.05
C GLN A 174 -4.93 -6.89 11.00
N ASN A 175 -4.95 -6.28 9.81
CA ASN A 175 -5.19 -4.84 9.66
C ASN A 175 -6.58 -4.43 10.15
N LEU A 176 -7.61 -5.25 9.89
CA LEU A 176 -8.98 -4.99 10.35
C LEU A 176 -9.07 -5.02 11.88
N VAL A 177 -8.50 -6.05 12.52
CA VAL A 177 -8.47 -6.16 13.98
C VAL A 177 -7.73 -4.98 14.61
N SER A 178 -6.58 -4.60 14.05
CA SER A 178 -5.79 -3.45 14.52
C SER A 178 -6.51 -2.13 14.30
N GLY A 179 -7.18 -1.96 13.16
CA GLY A 179 -8.00 -0.79 12.85
C GLY A 179 -9.19 -0.63 13.80
N LEU A 180 -9.91 -1.72 14.08
CA LEU A 180 -11.00 -1.71 15.07
C LEU A 180 -10.47 -1.38 16.48
N GLY A 181 -9.30 -1.91 16.86
CA GLY A 181 -8.64 -1.58 18.12
C GLY A 181 -8.20 -0.11 18.22
N SER A 182 -7.98 0.55 17.09
CA SER A 182 -7.58 1.97 17.05
C SER A 182 -8.74 2.97 17.15
N LEU A 183 -9.98 2.51 17.22
CA LEU A 183 -11.16 3.39 17.38
C LEU A 183 -11.41 3.81 18.85
N GLY A 184 -10.60 3.36 19.80
CA GLY A 184 -10.71 3.73 21.20
C GLY A 184 -10.21 5.17 21.46
N PRO A 185 -10.75 5.86 22.50
CA PRO A 185 -10.42 7.26 22.79
C PRO A 185 -8.94 7.49 23.16
N GLU A 186 -8.21 6.48 23.61
CA GLU A 186 -6.80 6.58 23.95
C GLU A 186 -5.85 6.36 22.76
N SER A 187 -6.32 5.74 21.69
CA SER A 187 -5.51 5.38 20.52
C SER A 187 -5.41 6.50 19.47
N ALA A 188 -6.34 7.46 19.50
CA ALA A 188 -6.41 8.55 18.51
C ALA A 188 -5.21 9.53 18.55
N GLN A 189 -4.37 9.47 19.58
CA GLN A 189 -3.23 10.38 19.79
C GLN A 189 -1.86 9.69 19.73
N THR A 190 -1.80 8.41 19.43
CA THR A 190 -0.52 7.70 19.31
C THR A 190 -0.10 7.59 17.85
N ALA A 191 1.10 8.08 17.53
CA ALA A 191 1.71 7.87 16.22
C ALA A 191 1.85 6.37 15.97
N GLY A 192 1.04 5.84 15.06
CA GLY A 192 0.97 4.42 14.76
C GLY A 192 0.74 4.17 13.27
N THR A 193 0.53 2.92 12.92
CA THR A 193 0.20 2.54 11.55
C THR A 193 -1.20 3.05 11.17
N ALA A 194 -1.34 3.62 9.99
CA ALA A 194 -2.63 4.07 9.44
C ALA A 194 -3.46 2.86 8.94
N TRP A 195 -3.95 2.04 9.88
CA TRP A 195 -4.68 0.79 9.59
C TRP A 195 -5.85 1.00 8.63
N TRP A 196 -6.57 2.10 8.80
CA TRP A 196 -7.73 2.43 7.95
C TRP A 196 -7.34 2.81 6.52
N ALA A 197 -6.15 3.37 6.32
CA ALA A 197 -5.60 3.56 4.98
C ALA A 197 -5.33 2.20 4.30
N HIS A 198 -4.78 1.24 5.05
CA HIS A 198 -4.55 -0.11 4.52
C HIS A 198 -5.86 -0.80 4.13
N ILE A 199 -6.87 -0.72 4.98
CA ILE A 199 -8.19 -1.31 4.72
C ILE A 199 -8.83 -0.64 3.50
N GLY A 200 -8.81 0.70 3.42
CA GLY A 200 -9.38 1.47 2.30
C GLY A 200 -8.73 1.12 0.96
N GLY A 201 -7.41 1.11 0.93
CA GLY A 201 -6.67 0.70 -0.26
C GLY A 201 -6.99 -0.74 -0.69
N PHE A 202 -6.99 -1.67 0.26
CA PHE A 202 -7.25 -3.08 -0.03
C PHE A 202 -8.66 -3.31 -0.60
N LEU A 203 -9.68 -2.67 -0.02
CA LEU A 203 -11.06 -2.75 -0.52
C LEU A 203 -11.19 -2.15 -1.92
N PHE A 204 -10.58 -0.97 -2.17
CA PHE A 204 -10.49 -0.41 -3.51
C PHE A 204 -9.85 -1.41 -4.48
N GLY A 205 -8.75 -2.02 -4.08
CA GLY A 205 -8.03 -3.00 -4.87
C GLY A 205 -8.86 -4.24 -5.21
N ILE A 206 -9.65 -4.76 -4.26
CA ILE A 206 -10.59 -5.87 -4.52
C ILE A 206 -11.56 -5.50 -5.64
N VAL A 207 -12.20 -4.32 -5.55
CA VAL A 207 -13.18 -3.87 -6.55
C VAL A 207 -12.53 -3.66 -7.91
N ALA A 208 -11.43 -2.91 -7.97
CA ALA A 208 -10.72 -2.66 -9.22
C ALA A 208 -10.13 -3.94 -9.83
N GLY A 209 -9.59 -4.84 -9.00
CA GLY A 209 -9.07 -6.13 -9.40
C GLY A 209 -10.14 -7.06 -9.97
N TYR A 210 -11.37 -7.01 -9.46
CA TYR A 210 -12.49 -7.75 -10.01
C TYR A 210 -12.79 -7.31 -11.46
N PHE A 211 -12.90 -6.01 -11.72
CA PHE A 211 -13.12 -5.51 -13.07
C PHE A 211 -11.91 -5.77 -13.99
N ALA A 212 -10.70 -5.62 -13.49
CA ALA A 212 -9.49 -5.92 -14.23
C ALA A 212 -9.42 -7.41 -14.61
N LYS A 213 -9.77 -8.31 -13.71
CA LYS A 213 -9.82 -9.75 -13.99
C LYS A 213 -10.78 -10.07 -15.14
N GLN A 214 -11.99 -9.52 -15.11
CA GLN A 214 -12.96 -9.73 -16.18
C GLN A 214 -12.49 -9.15 -17.52
N SER A 215 -11.84 -7.99 -17.51
CA SER A 215 -11.43 -7.30 -18.73
C SER A 215 -10.17 -7.88 -19.38
N TYR A 216 -9.23 -8.42 -18.60
CA TYR A 216 -7.90 -8.77 -19.08
C TYR A 216 -7.56 -10.26 -18.95
N LEU A 217 -8.18 -10.99 -18.02
CA LEU A 217 -7.88 -12.41 -17.79
C LEU A 217 -8.98 -13.36 -18.26
N GLU A 218 -10.21 -12.88 -18.42
CA GLU A 218 -11.39 -13.68 -18.84
C GLU A 218 -12.03 -13.17 -20.15
N PRO A 219 -11.30 -12.60 -21.13
CA PRO A 219 -11.93 -12.06 -22.36
C PRO A 219 -12.44 -13.15 -23.31
N GLU A 220 -12.03 -14.42 -23.16
CA GLU A 220 -12.36 -15.51 -24.10
C GLU A 220 -13.60 -16.32 -23.74
N TYR A 221 -14.27 -16.09 -22.61
CA TYR A 221 -15.42 -16.87 -22.15
C TYR A 221 -16.70 -16.05 -21.93
N GLY A 222 -16.82 -14.93 -22.62
CA GLY A 222 -18.08 -14.18 -22.68
C GLY A 222 -19.09 -14.89 -23.57
N VAL A 223 -19.94 -15.76 -22.98
CA VAL A 223 -21.22 -16.18 -23.54
C VAL A 223 -22.30 -15.58 -22.68
#